data_ac7d53062884ffaac74e92ad4ed24f62
#
_entry.id   ac7d53062884ffaac74e92ad4ed24f62
#
_cell.length_a   1.000
_cell.length_b   1.000
_cell.length_c   1.000
_cell.angle_alpha   90.00
_cell.angle_beta   90.00
_cell.angle_gamma   90.00
#
_symmetry.space_group_name_H-M   'P 1'
#
loop_
_entity.id
_entity.type
_entity.pdbx_description
1 polymer ?
#
loop_
_entity_poly.entity_id
_entity_poly.type
_entity_poly.pdbx_seq_one_letter_code
_entity_poly.pdbx_strand_id
1 'polypeptide(L)'
;YILVKDEINIDLSITRKAHISNEEISLRKDKGKFVDYIAKKSKGKQIGFLGTSNCAEIIHNLLKNRLVPDFYLDNNKSKQGHYFYGKKIFDPQAYLDCNTMTCVVNVNDDQFIWEIYDQLTSLGFVYMENLFFLAREVEEENI
;
A
#
# COMPACT_ATOMS: atom_id res chain seq x y z
N TYR A 1 -5.55 21.17 6.77
CA TYR A 1 -5.72 21.15 7.34
C TYR A 1 -5.87 22.03 7.94
N ILE A 2 -6.19 22.35 8.47
CA ILE A 2 -6.91 22.93 8.64
C ILE A 2 -7.43 23.21 9.65
N LEU A 3 -7.83 24.17 9.96
CA LEU A 3 -8.48 24.30 10.94
C LEU A 3 -7.67 24.24 11.94
N VAL A 4 -8.03 24.04 12.88
CA VAL A 4 -7.19 23.37 13.82
C VAL A 4 -6.71 22.19 13.08
N LYS A 5 -5.45 21.97 13.05
CA LYS A 5 -4.84 20.92 12.23
C LYS A 5 -5.44 19.56 12.52
N ASP A 6 -5.71 19.28 13.80
CA ASP A 6 -6.28 18.00 14.19
C ASP A 6 -7.71 17.84 13.68
N GLU A 7 -8.49 18.90 13.67
CA GLU A 7 -9.83 18.84 13.12
C GLU A 7 -9.81 18.53 11.65
N ILE A 8 -8.89 19.13 10.92
CA ILE A 8 -8.77 18.86 9.50
C ILE A 8 -8.38 17.44 9.23
N ASN A 9 -7.43 16.92 10.01
CA ASN A 9 -7.01 15.53 9.85
C ASN A 9 -8.16 14.58 10.13
N ILE A 10 -8.97 14.87 11.14
CA ILE A 10 -10.14 14.07 11.47
C ILE A 10 -11.15 14.13 10.34
N ASP A 11 -11.42 15.33 9.82
CA ASP A 11 -12.38 15.50 8.73
C ASP A 11 -11.93 14.77 7.48
N LEU A 12 -10.65 14.86 7.12
CA LEU A 12 -10.11 14.13 5.98
C LEU A 12 -10.25 12.62 6.18
N SER A 13 -9.98 12.14 7.38
CA SER A 13 -10.11 10.73 7.68
C SER A 13 -11.54 10.24 7.49
N ILE A 14 -12.51 10.99 7.98
CA ILE A 14 -13.94 10.67 7.83
C ILE A 14 -14.32 10.70 6.35
N THR A 15 -13.90 11.74 5.63
CA THR A 15 -14.20 11.89 4.21
C THR A 15 -13.66 10.72 3.42
N ARG A 16 -12.41 10.32 3.68
CA ARG A 16 -11.79 9.22 2.96
C ARG A 16 -12.44 7.88 3.26
N LYS A 17 -12.86 7.66 4.51
CA LYS A 17 -13.61 6.46 4.86
C LYS A 17 -14.94 6.39 4.12
N ALA A 18 -15.58 7.53 3.91
CA ALA A 18 -16.83 7.58 3.17
C ALA A 18 -16.68 7.19 1.70
N HIS A 19 -15.45 7.22 1.17
CA HIS A 19 -15.18 6.81 -0.20
C HIS A 19 -14.85 5.33 -0.33
N ILE A 20 -14.81 4.59 0.78
CA ILE A 20 -14.56 3.15 0.73
C ILE A 20 -15.79 2.45 0.20
N SER A 21 -15.64 1.69 -0.87
CA SER A 21 -16.74 0.95 -1.48
C SER A 21 -17.17 -0.24 -0.62
N ASN A 22 -18.41 -0.70 -0.84
CA ASN A 22 -18.88 -1.93 -0.19
C ASN A 22 -18.05 -3.14 -0.60
N GLU A 23 -17.56 -3.15 -1.83
CA GLU A 23 -16.66 -4.21 -2.30
C GLU A 23 -15.37 -4.23 -1.49
N GLU A 24 -14.77 -3.06 -1.29
CA GLU A 24 -13.54 -2.98 -0.50
C GLU A 24 -13.77 -3.42 0.94
N ILE A 25 -14.86 -2.99 1.57
CA ILE A 25 -15.18 -3.40 2.93
C ILE A 25 -15.31 -4.92 3.02
N SER A 26 -15.98 -5.53 2.06
CA SER A 26 -16.14 -6.97 2.02
C SER A 26 -14.80 -7.69 1.88
N LEU A 27 -13.94 -7.19 0.99
CA LEU A 27 -12.62 -7.77 0.78
C LEU A 27 -11.74 -7.66 2.02
N ARG A 28 -11.80 -6.52 2.73
CA ARG A 28 -10.99 -6.34 3.93
C ARG A 28 -11.39 -7.22 5.09
N LYS A 29 -12.61 -7.74 5.10
CA LYS A 29 -13.06 -8.67 6.13
C LYS A 29 -12.48 -10.08 5.96
N ASP A 30 -11.96 -10.39 4.78
CA ASP A 30 -11.37 -11.69 4.49
C ASP A 30 -10.02 -11.48 3.81
N LYS A 31 -8.93 -11.66 4.57
CA LYS A 31 -7.57 -11.44 4.06
C LYS A 31 -7.26 -12.25 2.83
N GLY A 32 -7.64 -13.50 2.83
CA GLY A 32 -7.37 -14.37 1.69
C GLY A 32 -8.01 -13.83 0.42
N LYS A 33 -9.24 -13.38 0.53
CA LYS A 33 -9.95 -12.80 -0.62
C LYS A 33 -9.29 -11.50 -1.09
N PHE A 34 -8.86 -10.65 -0.16
CA PHE A 34 -8.21 -9.40 -0.54
C PHE A 34 -6.89 -9.67 -1.27
N VAL A 35 -6.09 -10.56 -0.73
CA VAL A 35 -4.81 -10.94 -1.35
C VAL A 35 -5.05 -11.53 -2.74
N ASP A 36 -6.03 -12.42 -2.87
CA ASP A 36 -6.38 -13.01 -4.17
C ASP A 36 -6.87 -11.96 -5.16
N TYR A 37 -7.64 -10.99 -4.69
CA TYR A 37 -8.11 -9.87 -5.51
C TYR A 37 -6.93 -9.06 -6.06
N ILE A 38 -5.95 -8.75 -5.19
CA ILE A 38 -4.76 -8.01 -5.61
C ILE A 38 -3.98 -8.80 -6.65
N ALA A 39 -3.79 -10.10 -6.41
CA ALA A 39 -3.08 -10.96 -7.35
C ALA A 39 -3.77 -10.99 -8.71
N LYS A 40 -5.08 -11.09 -8.71
CA LYS A 40 -5.87 -11.11 -9.94
C LYS A 40 -5.74 -9.79 -10.71
N LYS A 41 -5.85 -8.66 -10.02
CA LYS A 41 -5.71 -7.34 -10.63
C LYS A 41 -4.30 -7.08 -11.15
N SER A 42 -3.32 -7.75 -10.57
CA SER A 42 -1.90 -7.57 -10.93
C SER A 42 -1.45 -8.47 -12.05
N LYS A 43 -2.34 -9.31 -12.58
CA LYS A 43 -1.97 -10.26 -13.63
C LYS A 43 -1.43 -9.53 -14.86
N GLY A 44 -0.24 -9.94 -15.29
CA GLY A 44 0.44 -9.31 -16.41
C GLY A 44 1.20 -8.04 -16.06
N LYS A 45 1.25 -7.69 -14.78
CA LYS A 45 1.98 -6.50 -14.31
C LYS A 45 3.03 -6.90 -13.29
N GLN A 46 4.03 -6.05 -13.10
CA GLN A 46 4.95 -6.20 -11.98
C GLN A 46 4.27 -5.74 -10.69
N ILE A 47 4.67 -6.31 -9.58
CA ILE A 47 4.17 -5.94 -8.27
C ILE A 47 5.30 -5.33 -7.47
N GLY A 48 5.16 -4.07 -7.12
CA GLY A 48 6.10 -3.37 -6.25
C GLY A 48 5.48 -3.19 -4.87
N PHE A 49 6.19 -3.57 -3.82
CA PHE A 49 5.78 -3.33 -2.44
C PHE A 49 6.48 -2.09 -1.93
N LEU A 50 5.73 -1.10 -1.51
CA LEU A 50 6.27 0.15 -1.00
C LEU A 50 6.29 0.12 0.52
N GLY A 51 7.49 0.25 1.10
CA GLY A 51 7.75 0.18 2.53
C GLY A 51 8.56 -1.06 2.90
N THR A 52 9.60 -0.86 3.70
CA THR A 52 10.51 -1.95 4.12
C THR A 52 10.79 -1.87 5.63
N SER A 53 9.84 -1.39 6.41
CA SER A 53 9.96 -1.30 7.87
C SER A 53 9.26 -2.46 8.56
N ASN A 54 9.02 -2.34 9.85
CA ASN A 54 8.40 -3.40 10.65
C ASN A 54 7.03 -3.84 10.11
N CYS A 55 6.25 -2.90 9.61
CA CYS A 55 4.96 -3.23 9.02
C CYS A 55 5.13 -4.16 7.82
N ALA A 56 6.12 -3.89 6.97
CA ALA A 56 6.40 -4.74 5.82
C ALA A 56 6.84 -6.14 6.24
N GLU A 57 7.57 -6.28 7.34
CA GLU A 57 7.95 -7.59 7.87
C GLU A 57 6.73 -8.37 8.33
N ILE A 58 5.81 -7.73 9.03
CA ILE A 58 4.58 -8.36 9.49
C ILE A 58 3.78 -8.86 8.28
N ILE A 59 3.66 -8.01 7.26
CA ILE A 59 2.92 -8.37 6.04
C ILE A 59 3.60 -9.53 5.32
N HIS A 60 4.91 -9.50 5.19
CA HIS A 60 5.64 -10.59 4.57
C HIS A 60 5.32 -11.94 5.24
N ASN A 61 5.32 -11.96 6.57
CA ASN A 61 5.04 -13.17 7.32
C ASN A 61 3.58 -13.60 7.20
N LEU A 62 2.66 -12.65 7.12
CA LEU A 62 1.23 -12.96 6.98
C LEU A 62 0.87 -13.49 5.61
N LEU A 63 1.52 -12.99 4.57
CA LEU A 63 1.21 -13.37 3.20
C LEU A 63 1.64 -14.80 2.86
N LYS A 64 2.69 -15.30 3.49
CA LYS A 64 3.18 -16.70 3.30
C LYS A 64 3.27 -17.08 1.82
N ASN A 65 3.86 -16.21 1.01
CA ASN A 65 4.04 -16.41 -0.44
C ASN A 65 2.76 -16.40 -1.28
N ARG A 66 1.63 -16.02 -0.72
CA ARG A 66 0.39 -15.90 -1.50
C ARG A 66 0.43 -14.71 -2.45
N LEU A 67 1.19 -13.68 -2.10
CA LEU A 67 1.42 -12.52 -2.95
C LEU A 67 2.89 -12.17 -2.82
N VAL A 68 3.63 -12.25 -3.92
CA VAL A 68 5.08 -12.08 -3.92
C VAL A 68 5.43 -10.84 -4.75
N PRO A 69 6.16 -9.88 -4.17
CA PRO A 69 6.58 -8.72 -4.94
C PRO A 69 7.71 -9.08 -5.89
N ASP A 70 7.80 -8.36 -6.99
CA ASP A 70 8.96 -8.43 -7.88
C ASP A 70 10.12 -7.61 -7.31
N PHE A 71 9.79 -6.53 -6.59
CA PHE A 71 10.79 -5.67 -5.95
C PHE A 71 10.13 -4.86 -4.84
N TYR A 72 10.96 -4.22 -4.03
CA TYR A 72 10.51 -3.30 -2.99
C TYR A 72 10.84 -1.86 -3.38
N LEU A 73 10.09 -0.94 -2.80
CA LEU A 73 10.28 0.49 -2.97
C LEU A 73 10.36 1.13 -1.58
N ASP A 74 11.26 2.07 -1.41
CA ASP A 74 11.36 2.82 -0.16
C ASP A 74 11.94 4.20 -0.45
N ASN A 75 11.32 5.23 0.14
CA ASN A 75 11.81 6.60 0.00
C ASN A 75 13.09 6.86 0.79
N ASN A 76 13.41 5.99 1.74
CA ASN A 76 14.61 6.12 2.56
C ASN A 76 15.84 5.78 1.73
N LYS A 77 16.65 6.78 1.42
CA LYS A 77 17.81 6.61 0.56
C LYS A 77 18.83 5.64 1.13
N SER A 78 18.89 5.50 2.45
CA SER A 78 19.84 4.58 3.07
C SER A 78 19.46 3.11 2.82
N LYS A 79 18.21 2.84 2.48
CA LYS A 79 17.73 1.49 2.19
C LYS A 79 17.79 1.16 0.71
N GLN A 80 17.75 2.16 -0.15
CA GLN A 80 17.76 1.96 -1.59
C GLN A 80 19.04 1.25 -2.02
N GLY A 81 18.91 0.29 -2.93
CA GLY A 81 20.02 -0.52 -3.40
C GLY A 81 20.30 -1.76 -2.56
N HIS A 82 19.77 -1.82 -1.35
CA HIS A 82 19.88 -3.01 -0.50
C HIS A 82 18.78 -4.01 -0.83
N TYR A 83 18.73 -5.11 -0.10
CA TYR A 83 17.77 -6.18 -0.32
C TYR A 83 16.86 -6.37 0.89
N PHE A 84 15.62 -6.73 0.64
CA PHE A 84 14.64 -7.03 1.66
C PHE A 84 13.96 -8.34 1.26
N TYR A 85 14.13 -9.37 2.08
CA TYR A 85 13.63 -10.72 1.77
C TYR A 85 14.00 -11.17 0.34
N GLY A 86 15.25 -10.94 -0.02
CA GLY A 86 15.78 -11.40 -1.31
C GLY A 86 15.44 -10.55 -2.52
N LYS A 87 14.67 -9.47 -2.35
CA LYS A 87 14.30 -8.57 -3.43
C LYS A 87 14.96 -7.21 -3.24
N LYS A 88 15.40 -6.61 -4.33
CA LYS A 88 16.09 -5.33 -4.27
C LYS A 88 15.11 -4.18 -3.97
N ILE A 89 15.61 -3.20 -3.22
CA ILE A 89 14.86 -1.99 -2.87
C ILE A 89 15.25 -0.88 -3.82
N PHE A 90 14.26 -0.29 -4.48
CA PHE A 90 14.48 0.77 -5.46
C PHE A 90 13.90 2.10 -4.99
N ASP A 91 14.37 3.17 -5.61
CA ASP A 91 13.85 4.51 -5.42
C ASP A 91 12.47 4.61 -6.09
N PRO A 92 11.40 4.95 -5.34
CA PRO A 92 10.09 5.07 -5.93
C PRO A 92 10.02 6.05 -7.08
N GLN A 93 10.75 7.16 -7.01
CA GLN A 93 10.70 8.17 -8.06
C GLN A 93 11.23 7.65 -9.39
N ALA A 94 12.15 6.69 -9.35
CA ALA A 94 12.75 6.13 -10.56
C ALA A 94 11.95 4.96 -11.13
N TYR A 95 11.18 4.27 -10.29
CA TYR A 95 10.56 3.00 -10.69
C TYR A 95 9.04 2.98 -10.72
N LEU A 96 8.37 3.96 -10.11
CA LEU A 96 6.91 4.00 -10.14
C LEU A 96 6.40 4.27 -11.55
N ASP A 97 5.60 3.35 -12.07
CA ASP A 97 4.99 3.45 -13.39
C ASP A 97 3.60 2.82 -13.35
N CYS A 98 2.57 3.66 -13.36
CA CYS A 98 1.19 3.20 -13.24
C CYS A 98 0.72 2.35 -14.41
N ASN A 99 1.44 2.37 -15.54
CA ASN A 99 1.05 1.59 -16.71
C ASN A 99 1.56 0.15 -16.67
N THR A 100 2.61 -0.12 -15.89
CA THR A 100 3.28 -1.42 -15.94
C THR A 100 3.28 -2.18 -14.62
N MET A 101 2.80 -1.56 -13.54
CA MET A 101 2.90 -2.18 -12.22
C MET A 101 1.69 -1.94 -11.35
N THR A 102 1.53 -2.85 -10.39
CA THR A 102 0.67 -2.65 -9.22
C THR A 102 1.56 -2.24 -8.06
N CYS A 103 1.13 -1.26 -7.30
CA CYS A 103 1.83 -0.81 -6.10
C CYS A 103 1.02 -1.23 -4.86
N VAL A 104 1.64 -2.01 -3.99
CA VAL A 104 1.06 -2.42 -2.72
C VAL A 104 1.80 -1.70 -1.61
N VAL A 105 1.09 -0.88 -0.86
CA VAL A 105 1.68 -0.04 0.18
C VAL A 105 1.62 -0.75 1.53
N ASN A 106 2.78 -0.93 2.14
CA ASN A 106 2.95 -1.63 3.41
C ASN A 106 3.46 -0.68 4.49
N VAL A 107 2.76 0.42 4.65
CA VAL A 107 3.03 1.46 5.64
C VAL A 107 1.78 1.61 6.49
N ASN A 108 1.93 1.63 7.81
CA ASN A 108 0.79 1.68 8.72
C ASN A 108 0.63 2.99 9.49
N ASP A 109 1.43 4.00 9.19
CA ASP A 109 1.29 5.32 9.77
C ASP A 109 0.20 6.09 9.04
N ASP A 110 -0.88 6.46 9.73
CA ASP A 110 -2.04 7.10 9.11
C ASP A 110 -1.68 8.38 8.36
N GLN A 111 -0.75 9.16 8.88
CA GLN A 111 -0.33 10.38 8.21
C GLN A 111 0.36 10.06 6.89
N PHE A 112 1.30 9.13 6.91
CA PHE A 112 2.03 8.75 5.70
C PHE A 112 1.14 8.03 4.69
N ILE A 113 0.16 7.25 5.15
CA ILE A 113 -0.75 6.55 4.24
C ILE A 113 -1.45 7.55 3.31
N TRP A 114 -1.95 8.65 3.83
CA TRP A 114 -2.69 9.61 3.02
C TRP A 114 -1.77 10.44 2.12
N GLU A 115 -0.57 10.74 2.59
CA GLU A 115 0.43 11.40 1.75
C GLU A 115 0.81 10.51 0.57
N ILE A 116 1.03 9.24 0.83
CA ILE A 116 1.37 8.26 -0.20
C ILE A 116 0.21 8.08 -1.17
N TYR A 117 -1.02 7.99 -0.65
CA TYR A 117 -2.21 7.90 -1.49
C TYR A 117 -2.28 9.08 -2.46
N ASP A 118 -2.13 10.30 -1.97
CA ASP A 118 -2.18 11.49 -2.81
C ASP A 118 -1.05 11.50 -3.84
N GLN A 119 0.14 11.11 -3.43
CA GLN A 119 1.30 11.05 -4.32
C GLN A 119 1.06 10.05 -5.46
N LEU A 120 0.65 8.84 -5.10
CA LEU A 120 0.49 7.77 -6.09
C LEU A 120 -0.69 8.03 -7.02
N THR A 121 -1.79 8.54 -6.51
CA THR A 121 -2.93 8.88 -7.37
C THR A 121 -2.59 10.02 -8.31
N SER A 122 -1.76 10.97 -7.89
CA SER A 122 -1.29 12.04 -8.78
C SER A 122 -0.38 11.53 -9.89
N LEU A 123 0.26 10.38 -9.67
CA LEU A 123 1.10 9.73 -10.68
C LEU A 123 0.30 8.81 -11.61
N GLY A 124 -1.01 8.75 -11.45
CA GLY A 124 -1.88 7.98 -12.33
C GLY A 124 -2.29 6.62 -11.79
N PHE A 125 -1.86 6.23 -10.59
CA PHE A 125 -2.35 5.01 -9.96
C PHE A 125 -3.80 5.16 -9.57
N VAL A 126 -4.57 4.10 -9.72
CA VAL A 126 -6.00 4.10 -9.41
C VAL A 126 -6.26 3.17 -8.24
N TYR A 127 -6.83 3.72 -7.18
CA TYR A 127 -7.09 3.00 -5.94
C TYR A 127 -7.98 1.78 -6.21
N MET A 128 -7.57 0.63 -5.66
CA MET A 128 -8.24 -0.66 -5.82
C MET A 128 -8.15 -1.25 -7.23
N GLU A 129 -7.41 -0.61 -8.12
CA GLU A 129 -7.10 -1.19 -9.43
C GLU A 129 -5.63 -1.59 -9.55
N ASN A 130 -4.73 -0.66 -9.27
CA ASN A 130 -3.29 -0.91 -9.25
C ASN A 130 -2.59 -0.25 -8.06
N LEU A 131 -3.37 0.14 -7.06
CA LEU A 131 -2.88 0.72 -5.81
C LEU A 131 -3.66 0.12 -4.65
N PHE A 132 -2.95 -0.54 -3.74
CA PHE A 132 -3.56 -1.23 -2.60
C PHE A 132 -2.80 -0.92 -1.32
N PHE A 133 -3.51 -0.87 -0.21
CA PHE A 133 -2.93 -0.62 1.12
C PHE A 133 -3.22 -1.83 2.02
N LEU A 134 -2.29 -2.77 2.08
CA LEU A 134 -2.46 -3.96 2.92
C LEU A 134 -2.29 -3.66 4.40
N ALA A 135 -1.45 -2.67 4.72
CA ALA A 135 -1.16 -2.34 6.11
C ALA A 135 -2.42 -2.00 6.91
N ARG A 136 -3.38 -1.33 6.28
CA ARG A 136 -4.61 -0.97 6.96
C ARG A 136 -5.42 -2.19 7.37
N GLU A 137 -5.46 -3.21 6.52
CA GLU A 137 -6.14 -4.44 6.83
C GLU A 137 -5.50 -5.16 8.01
N VAL A 138 -4.17 -5.24 8.01
CA VAL A 138 -3.43 -5.85 9.11
C VAL A 138 -3.70 -5.12 10.42
N GLU A 139 -3.70 -3.79 10.36
CA GLU A 139 -3.92 -2.96 11.52
C GLU A 139 -5.33 -3.15 12.09
N GLU A 140 -6.34 -3.18 11.23
CA GLU A 140 -7.72 -3.37 11.64
C GLU A 140 -7.94 -4.70 12.35
N GLU A 141 -7.20 -5.73 12.00
CA GLU A 141 -7.34 -7.02 12.64
C GLU A 141 -6.69 -7.08 14.01
N ASN A 142 -5.72 -6.26 14.28
CA ASN A 142 -5.04 -6.21 15.56
C ASN A 142 -5.81 -5.38 16.60
N ILE A 143 -6.86 -4.74 16.17
CA ILE A 143 -7.77 -4.02 17.06
C ILE A 143 -8.88 -4.95 17.50
#